data_d4ec72321564ca9838e9756330a5373c
#
_entry.id   d4ec72321564ca9838e9756330a5373c
#
_cell.length_a   1.000
_cell.length_b   1.000
_cell.length_c   1.000
_cell.angle_alpha   90.00
_cell.angle_beta   90.00
_cell.angle_gamma   90.00
#
_symmetry.space_group_name_H-M   'P 1'
#
loop_
_entity.id
_entity.type
_entity.pdbx_description
1 polymer ?
#
loop_
_entity_poly.entity_id
_entity_poly.type
_entity_poly.pdbx_seq_one_letter_code
_entity_poly.pdbx_strand_id
1 'polypeptide(L)'
;MKFQENVKNAHVSGNLDAPEGGFDAIMQAVVCKDEIGWRDHARRLLVFSTDAGFHYAGDGKLGGVITPNDGICHMEANQYTHSTIQDHPSISLINLKVKEKSIIIIFAVTQSQHAVYKKLSEHVEGSSSAILSENSDNVVDL
;
A
#
# COMPACT_ATOMS: atom_id res chain seq x y z
N MET A 1 1.00 -23.83 5.14
CA MET A 1 1.40 -23.15 3.87
C MET A 1 2.25 -21.94 4.23
N LYS A 2 3.34 -21.70 3.49
CA LYS A 2 4.30 -20.60 3.76
C LYS A 2 3.65 -19.22 3.96
N PHE A 3 2.58 -18.91 3.20
CA PHE A 3 1.82 -17.66 3.35
C PHE A 3 1.18 -17.52 4.73
N GLN A 4 0.48 -18.55 5.22
CA GLN A 4 -0.15 -18.52 6.55
C GLN A 4 0.88 -18.39 7.68
N GLU A 5 2.05 -19.02 7.54
CA GLU A 5 3.15 -18.87 8.51
C GLU A 5 3.69 -17.44 8.51
N ASN A 6 3.90 -16.83 7.34
CA ASN A 6 4.36 -15.45 7.24
C ASN A 6 3.37 -14.48 7.88
N VAL A 7 2.06 -14.65 7.64
CA VAL A 7 1.03 -13.80 8.25
C VAL A 7 0.99 -13.98 9.78
N LYS A 8 1.07 -15.23 10.28
CA LYS A 8 1.07 -15.49 11.73
C LYS A 8 2.30 -14.95 12.45
N ASN A 9 3.43 -14.88 11.76
CA ASN A 9 4.71 -14.41 12.31
C ASN A 9 4.98 -12.94 12.01
N ALA A 10 4.03 -12.23 11.35
CA ALA A 10 4.15 -10.81 11.13
C ALA A 10 4.14 -10.05 12.46
N HIS A 11 5.14 -9.21 12.66
CA HIS A 11 5.17 -8.33 13.82
C HIS A 11 4.26 -7.13 13.58
N VAL A 12 3.53 -6.75 14.60
CA VAL A 12 2.74 -5.52 14.62
C VAL A 12 3.51 -4.44 15.39
N SER A 13 3.46 -3.22 14.89
CA SER A 13 3.94 -2.03 15.60
C SER A 13 2.76 -1.13 15.97
N GLY A 14 2.94 -0.26 16.96
CA GLY A 14 1.97 0.76 17.29
C GLY A 14 2.44 2.12 16.78
N ASN A 15 1.50 3.02 16.52
CA ASN A 15 1.72 4.42 16.22
C ASN A 15 0.83 5.31 17.10
N LEU A 16 0.87 6.63 16.91
CA LEU A 16 0.17 7.60 17.75
C LEU A 16 -1.12 8.14 17.11
N ASP A 17 -1.34 7.93 15.84
CA ASP A 17 -2.45 8.47 15.07
C ASP A 17 -3.20 7.38 14.28
N ALA A 18 -4.38 7.75 13.77
CA ALA A 18 -5.26 6.79 13.10
C ALA A 18 -4.89 6.49 11.62
N PRO A 19 -4.36 7.44 10.82
CA PRO A 19 -3.87 7.12 9.49
C PRO A 19 -2.60 6.26 9.55
N GLU A 20 -2.44 5.38 8.57
CA GLU A 20 -1.32 4.43 8.50
C GLU A 20 -0.42 4.70 7.28
N GLY A 21 0.83 4.23 7.34
CA GLY A 21 1.82 4.32 6.25
C GLY A 21 1.54 3.39 5.07
N GLY A 22 0.27 3.13 4.78
CA GLY A 22 -0.16 2.20 3.74
C GLY A 22 0.32 2.58 2.35
N PHE A 23 0.42 3.86 2.03
CA PHE A 23 0.90 4.33 0.74
C PHE A 23 2.38 4.05 0.52
N ASP A 24 3.19 4.14 1.57
CA ASP A 24 4.62 3.75 1.52
C ASP A 24 4.74 2.26 1.23
N ALA A 25 3.94 1.43 1.89
CA ALA A 25 3.91 -0.01 1.65
C ALA A 25 3.48 -0.34 0.21
N ILE A 26 2.42 0.31 -0.31
CA ILE A 26 1.98 0.16 -1.70
C ILE A 26 3.10 0.59 -2.66
N MET A 27 3.72 1.75 -2.42
CA MET A 27 4.80 2.24 -3.28
C MET A 27 5.94 1.23 -3.35
N GLN A 28 6.46 0.77 -2.20
CA GLN A 28 7.55 -0.19 -2.18
C GLN A 28 7.14 -1.54 -2.81
N ALA A 29 5.92 -2.02 -2.57
CA ALA A 29 5.43 -3.23 -3.23
C ALA A 29 5.36 -3.09 -4.77
N VAL A 30 5.06 -1.89 -5.28
CA VAL A 30 4.96 -1.61 -6.72
C VAL A 30 6.33 -1.48 -7.36
N VAL A 31 7.29 -0.79 -6.71
CA VAL A 31 8.57 -0.43 -7.36
C VAL A 31 9.71 -1.41 -7.08
N CYS A 32 9.65 -2.18 -6.00
CA CYS A 32 10.69 -3.14 -5.62
C CYS A 32 10.47 -4.49 -6.31
N LYS A 33 10.75 -4.56 -7.61
CA LYS A 33 10.48 -5.74 -8.43
C LYS A 33 11.16 -7.01 -7.92
N ASP A 34 12.44 -6.91 -7.62
CA ASP A 34 13.26 -8.09 -7.29
C ASP A 34 12.99 -8.57 -5.86
N GLU A 35 12.80 -7.65 -4.92
CA GLU A 35 12.48 -7.93 -3.52
C GLU A 35 11.09 -8.60 -3.39
N ILE A 36 10.10 -8.13 -4.14
CA ILE A 36 8.75 -8.70 -4.16
C ILE A 36 8.71 -9.96 -5.06
N GLY A 37 9.56 -10.03 -6.07
CA GLY A 37 9.58 -11.14 -7.01
C GLY A 37 8.52 -11.03 -8.11
N TRP A 38 8.21 -9.81 -8.58
CA TRP A 38 7.28 -9.62 -9.70
C TRP A 38 7.81 -10.25 -10.99
N ARG A 39 7.01 -11.11 -11.61
CA ARG A 39 7.35 -11.82 -12.85
C ARG A 39 7.01 -10.97 -14.07
N ASP A 40 7.87 -10.96 -15.10
CA ASP A 40 7.70 -10.11 -16.29
C ASP A 40 6.46 -10.44 -17.13
N HIS A 41 6.13 -11.72 -17.27
CA HIS A 41 5.03 -12.18 -18.11
C HIS A 41 3.82 -12.68 -17.32
N ALA A 42 3.64 -12.19 -16.08
CA ALA A 42 2.51 -12.53 -15.25
C ALA A 42 1.58 -11.33 -15.05
N ARG A 43 0.29 -11.61 -14.88
CA ARG A 43 -0.63 -10.61 -14.34
C ARG A 43 -0.20 -10.31 -12.91
N ARG A 44 -0.06 -9.02 -12.59
CA ARG A 44 0.38 -8.56 -11.28
C ARG A 44 -0.82 -7.99 -10.53
N LEU A 45 -1.15 -8.59 -9.41
CA LEU A 45 -2.26 -8.21 -8.57
C LEU A 45 -1.76 -7.94 -7.15
N LEU A 46 -2.02 -6.74 -6.64
CA LEU A 46 -1.74 -6.33 -5.27
C LEU A 46 -3.07 -6.20 -4.52
N VAL A 47 -3.26 -7.01 -3.49
CA VAL A 47 -4.40 -6.87 -2.58
C VAL A 47 -3.92 -6.10 -1.36
N PHE A 48 -4.50 -4.92 -1.13
CA PHE A 48 -4.21 -4.07 0.01
C PHE A 48 -5.39 -4.12 0.98
N SER A 49 -5.17 -4.71 2.16
CA SER A 49 -6.18 -4.85 3.21
C SER A 49 -5.89 -3.88 4.36
N THR A 50 -6.90 -3.11 4.76
CA THR A 50 -6.79 -2.21 5.91
C THR A 50 -8.17 -1.84 6.50
N ASP A 51 -8.17 -1.45 7.76
CA ASP A 51 -9.30 -0.88 8.51
C ASP A 51 -9.08 0.61 8.83
N ALA A 52 -7.96 1.20 8.39
CA ALA A 52 -7.56 2.57 8.67
C ALA A 52 -7.45 3.43 7.40
N GLY A 53 -7.42 4.76 7.59
CA GLY A 53 -7.02 5.71 6.56
C GLY A 53 -5.54 5.63 6.23
N PHE A 54 -5.08 6.53 5.38
CA PHE A 54 -3.69 6.54 4.91
C PHE A 54 -3.08 7.93 5.02
N HIS A 55 -1.78 7.99 5.30
CA HIS A 55 -0.97 9.18 5.09
C HIS A 55 -0.64 9.35 3.60
N TYR A 56 -0.52 10.60 3.16
CA TYR A 56 -0.15 10.97 1.81
C TYR A 56 0.78 12.19 1.78
N ALA A 57 1.28 12.55 0.61
CA ALA A 57 2.23 13.64 0.45
C ALA A 57 1.78 14.95 1.12
N GLY A 58 2.61 15.45 2.00
CA GLY A 58 2.38 16.62 2.83
C GLY A 58 2.28 16.29 4.34
N ASP A 59 1.89 15.07 4.69
CA ASP A 59 1.69 14.68 6.09
C ASP A 59 3.03 14.53 6.84
N GLY A 60 4.09 14.13 6.16
CA GLY A 60 5.44 14.04 6.73
C GLY A 60 5.98 15.35 7.32
N LYS A 61 5.41 16.49 6.90
CA LYS A 61 5.79 17.80 7.44
C LYS A 61 5.58 17.92 8.94
N LEU A 62 4.59 17.24 9.49
CA LEU A 62 4.34 17.21 10.95
C LEU A 62 5.49 16.56 11.71
N GLY A 63 6.17 15.59 11.08
CA GLY A 63 7.39 14.95 11.60
C GLY A 63 8.70 15.61 11.13
N GLY A 64 8.63 16.74 10.40
CA GLY A 64 9.81 17.41 9.83
C GLY A 64 10.36 16.76 8.55
N VAL A 65 9.64 15.80 7.98
CA VAL A 65 10.01 15.13 6.72
C VAL A 65 9.39 15.88 5.55
N ILE A 66 10.24 16.59 4.78
CA ILE A 66 9.80 17.48 3.69
C ILE A 66 10.31 17.06 2.31
N THR A 67 11.24 16.11 2.25
CA THR A 67 11.76 15.60 0.97
C THR A 67 10.69 14.78 0.28
N PRO A 68 10.27 15.13 -0.94
CA PRO A 68 9.24 14.36 -1.64
C PRO A 68 9.64 12.90 -1.87
N ASN A 69 8.66 12.01 -1.87
CA ASN A 69 8.87 10.61 -2.26
C ASN A 69 9.29 10.55 -3.75
N ASP A 70 10.36 9.83 -4.03
CA ASP A 70 10.96 9.73 -5.37
C ASP A 70 10.39 8.56 -6.21
N GLY A 71 9.57 7.70 -5.61
CA GLY A 71 8.99 6.54 -6.29
C GLY A 71 10.03 5.49 -6.71
N ILE A 72 11.11 5.36 -5.94
CA ILE A 72 12.19 4.36 -6.14
C ILE A 72 12.12 3.32 -5.02
N CYS A 73 12.64 2.13 -5.28
CA CYS A 73 12.76 1.07 -4.28
C CYS A 73 13.82 1.41 -3.24
N HIS A 74 13.43 1.44 -1.96
CA HIS A 74 14.28 1.69 -0.81
C HIS A 74 14.12 0.59 0.26
N MET A 75 14.15 -0.67 -0.19
CA MET A 75 14.08 -1.82 0.71
C MET A 75 15.47 -2.38 0.98
N GLU A 76 15.79 -2.58 2.25
CA GLU A 76 16.99 -3.31 2.71
C GLU A 76 16.58 -4.32 3.78
N ALA A 77 17.03 -5.55 3.63
CA ALA A 77 16.70 -6.64 4.56
C ALA A 77 15.19 -6.76 4.89
N ASN A 78 14.34 -6.60 3.87
CA ASN A 78 12.87 -6.59 3.98
C ASN A 78 12.28 -5.42 4.80
N GLN A 79 13.02 -4.34 4.97
CA GLN A 79 12.55 -3.13 5.66
C GLN A 79 12.62 -1.91 4.76
N TYR A 80 11.62 -1.04 4.84
CA TYR A 80 11.65 0.27 4.19
C TYR A 80 12.57 1.21 4.97
N THR A 81 13.57 1.76 4.30
CA THR A 81 14.66 2.53 4.94
C THR A 81 14.44 4.05 4.90
N HIS A 82 13.47 4.54 4.13
CA HIS A 82 13.29 5.97 3.87
C HIS A 82 12.08 6.58 4.59
N SER A 83 11.46 5.89 5.54
CA SER A 83 10.26 6.36 6.26
C SER A 83 10.45 7.68 7.02
N THR A 84 11.69 8.03 7.40
CA THR A 84 12.04 9.28 8.08
C THR A 84 12.86 10.24 7.20
N ILE A 85 13.08 9.87 5.94
CA ILE A 85 13.91 10.63 4.98
C ILE A 85 13.03 11.29 3.92
N GLN A 86 12.03 10.57 3.43
CA GLN A 86 11.10 11.04 2.41
C GLN A 86 9.68 11.12 2.96
N ASP A 87 8.92 12.10 2.49
CA ASP A 87 7.50 12.24 2.75
C ASP A 87 6.71 11.07 2.10
N HIS A 88 5.50 10.86 2.54
CA HIS A 88 4.62 9.85 1.96
C HIS A 88 4.39 10.10 0.46
N PRO A 89 4.16 9.05 -0.35
CA PRO A 89 3.89 9.25 -1.76
C PRO A 89 2.55 9.93 -2.01
N SER A 90 2.49 10.72 -3.07
CA SER A 90 1.21 11.28 -3.54
C SER A 90 0.39 10.23 -4.30
N ILE A 91 -0.93 10.43 -4.36
CA ILE A 91 -1.83 9.58 -5.16
C ILE A 91 -1.40 9.57 -6.64
N SER A 92 -0.99 10.73 -7.17
CA SER A 92 -0.52 10.85 -8.56
C SER A 92 0.77 10.05 -8.81
N LEU A 93 1.69 10.04 -7.86
CA LEU A 93 2.91 9.25 -7.97
C LEU A 93 2.60 7.74 -7.91
N ILE A 94 1.71 7.33 -7.01
CA ILE A 94 1.23 5.93 -6.95
C ILE A 94 0.60 5.53 -8.29
N ASN A 95 -0.33 6.34 -8.82
CA ASN A 95 -0.97 6.07 -10.11
C ASN A 95 0.06 5.94 -11.24
N LEU A 96 1.05 6.85 -11.30
CA LEU A 96 2.12 6.79 -12.28
C LEU A 96 2.88 5.47 -12.21
N LYS A 97 3.29 5.05 -11.02
CA LYS A 97 4.09 3.82 -10.82
C LYS A 97 3.27 2.54 -11.05
N VAL A 98 2.02 2.52 -10.64
CA VAL A 98 1.08 1.42 -10.88
C VAL A 98 0.90 1.19 -12.38
N LYS A 99 0.71 2.25 -13.17
CA LYS A 99 0.63 2.20 -14.64
C LYS A 99 1.95 1.72 -15.25
N GLU A 100 3.06 2.35 -14.86
CA GLU A 100 4.40 2.02 -15.35
C GLU A 100 4.75 0.53 -15.16
N LYS A 101 4.35 -0.03 -14.02
CA LYS A 101 4.61 -1.43 -13.65
C LYS A 101 3.51 -2.40 -14.04
N SER A 102 2.41 -1.92 -14.62
CA SER A 102 1.24 -2.73 -15.01
C SER A 102 0.73 -3.60 -13.84
N ILE A 103 0.50 -2.97 -12.70
CA ILE A 103 -0.01 -3.61 -11.48
C ILE A 103 -1.47 -3.22 -11.32
N ILE A 104 -2.31 -4.19 -10.91
CA ILE A 104 -3.71 -3.98 -10.53
C ILE A 104 -3.77 -3.97 -9.01
N ILE A 105 -4.45 -2.98 -8.41
CA ILE A 105 -4.64 -2.91 -6.96
C ILE A 105 -6.11 -3.18 -6.62
N ILE A 106 -6.35 -4.08 -5.67
CA ILE A 106 -7.64 -4.26 -5.01
C ILE A 106 -7.52 -3.72 -3.59
N PHE A 107 -8.28 -2.67 -3.29
CA PHE A 107 -8.41 -2.14 -1.93
C PHE A 107 -9.52 -2.91 -1.20
N ALA A 108 -9.14 -3.88 -0.37
CA ALA A 108 -10.01 -4.67 0.47
C ALA A 108 -10.10 -4.04 1.86
N VAL A 109 -11.14 -3.25 2.11
CA VAL A 109 -11.19 -2.36 3.28
C VAL A 109 -12.49 -2.55 4.07
N THR A 110 -12.46 -2.20 5.34
CA THR A 110 -13.66 -2.24 6.18
C THR A 110 -14.73 -1.25 5.68
N GLN A 111 -15.97 -1.49 6.07
CA GLN A 111 -17.12 -0.65 5.69
C GLN A 111 -16.89 0.83 6.02
N SER A 112 -16.23 1.13 7.15
CA SER A 112 -15.95 2.50 7.60
C SER A 112 -15.00 3.26 6.64
N GLN A 113 -14.09 2.56 5.98
CA GLN A 113 -13.09 3.14 5.08
C GLN A 113 -13.49 3.07 3.61
N HIS A 114 -14.51 2.30 3.26
CA HIS A 114 -14.86 2.01 1.87
C HIS A 114 -15.13 3.26 1.03
N ALA A 115 -15.80 4.27 1.57
CA ALA A 115 -16.10 5.50 0.83
C ALA A 115 -14.83 6.25 0.37
N VAL A 116 -13.79 6.27 1.21
CA VAL A 116 -12.50 6.92 0.92
C VAL A 116 -11.73 6.11 -0.13
N TYR A 117 -11.60 4.82 0.06
CA TYR A 117 -10.87 3.95 -0.87
C TYR A 117 -11.58 3.74 -2.21
N LYS A 118 -12.91 3.86 -2.24
CA LYS A 118 -13.67 3.91 -3.49
C LYS A 118 -13.28 5.15 -4.31
N LYS A 119 -13.22 6.32 -3.69
CA LYS A 119 -12.73 7.53 -4.36
C LYS A 119 -11.26 7.41 -4.77
N LEU A 120 -10.42 6.80 -3.94
CA LEU A 120 -9.02 6.55 -4.27
C LEU A 120 -8.92 5.68 -5.53
N SER A 121 -9.72 4.61 -5.64
CA SER A 121 -9.71 3.72 -6.80
C SER A 121 -10.13 4.41 -8.10
N GLU A 122 -10.87 5.50 -8.05
CA GLU A 122 -11.19 6.32 -9.23
C GLU A 122 -9.98 7.12 -9.75
N HIS A 123 -8.94 7.30 -8.92
CA HIS A 123 -7.73 8.06 -9.24
C HIS A 123 -6.50 7.17 -9.52
N VAL A 124 -6.58 5.89 -9.21
CA VAL A 124 -5.51 4.91 -9.46
C VAL A 124 -5.98 3.95 -10.55
N GLU A 125 -5.42 4.07 -11.74
CA GLU A 125 -5.82 3.29 -12.91
C GLU A 125 -5.70 1.79 -12.70
N GLY A 126 -6.73 1.04 -13.10
CA GLY A 126 -6.76 -0.42 -12.97
C GLY A 126 -7.04 -0.89 -11.54
N SER A 127 -7.30 0.02 -10.59
CA SER A 127 -7.65 -0.37 -9.24
C SER A 127 -9.16 -0.51 -9.02
N SER A 128 -9.52 -1.24 -7.99
CA SER A 128 -10.90 -1.37 -7.51
C SER A 128 -10.93 -1.35 -5.98
N SER A 129 -12.09 -1.11 -5.41
CA SER A 129 -12.30 -1.19 -3.96
C SER A 129 -13.45 -2.14 -3.65
N ALA A 130 -13.29 -2.91 -2.58
CA ALA A 130 -14.29 -3.83 -2.09
C ALA A 130 -14.35 -3.82 -0.56
N ILE A 131 -15.52 -4.13 -0.03
CA ILE A 131 -15.74 -4.18 1.41
C ILE A 131 -15.28 -5.53 1.92
N LEU A 132 -14.35 -5.51 2.87
CA LEU A 132 -13.94 -6.68 3.61
C LEU A 132 -14.80 -6.78 4.88
N SER A 133 -15.41 -7.93 5.13
CA SER A 133 -16.13 -8.20 6.36
C SER A 133 -15.20 -8.18 7.58
N GLU A 134 -15.71 -7.91 8.76
CA GLU A 134 -14.92 -7.82 9.99
C GLU A 134 -14.08 -9.07 10.28
N ASN A 135 -14.59 -10.24 9.91
CA ASN A 135 -13.88 -11.52 10.05
C ASN A 135 -13.15 -11.96 8.78
N SER A 136 -13.16 -11.13 7.73
CA SER A 136 -12.53 -11.38 6.43
C SER A 136 -13.05 -12.62 5.68
N ASP A 137 -14.22 -13.14 6.03
CA ASP A 137 -14.79 -14.35 5.41
C ASP A 137 -15.05 -14.20 3.91
N ASN A 138 -15.32 -12.96 3.46
CA ASN A 138 -15.64 -12.67 2.06
C ASN A 138 -14.40 -12.31 1.22
N VAL A 139 -13.19 -12.51 1.72
CA VAL A 139 -11.94 -12.15 0.99
C VAL A 139 -11.82 -12.85 -0.37
N VAL A 140 -12.45 -14.01 -0.54
CA VAL A 140 -12.44 -14.77 -1.80
C VAL A 140 -13.45 -14.26 -2.82
N ASP A 141 -14.36 -13.38 -2.42
CA ASP A 141 -15.43 -12.83 -3.25
C ASP A 141 -15.10 -11.39 -3.75
N LEU A 142 -13.90 -10.87 -3.42
CA LEU A 142 -13.44 -9.51 -3.74
C LEU A 142 -12.95 -9.32 -5.20
#